data_05d1c5d7ac466a840e12de66f4abbe4b
#
_entry.id   05d1c5d7ac466a840e12de66f4abbe4b
#
_cell.length_a   1.000
_cell.length_b   1.000
_cell.length_c   1.000
_cell.angle_alpha   90.00
_cell.angle_beta   90.00
_cell.angle_gamma   90.00
#
_symmetry.space_group_name_H-M   'P 1'
#
loop_
_entity.id
_entity.type
_entity.pdbx_description
1 polymer ?
#
loop_
_entity_poly.entity_id
_entity_poly.type
_entity_poly.pdbx_seq_one_letter_code
_entity_poly.pdbx_strand_id
1 'polypeptide(L)'
;GSPLGLSGTVTSGIVSALNRPVTTGSTNAESYMDAIQTDAAINPGNSGGPLVDSQGRIVGVNSAIATLGSSFSATGSIGLGFSIPFNQAQRISDELIATGKSTKPLVGISFDNTYTGVGARVAGITAGKAAERAGMSVGLIVKTIDGFKIYDLITAIVRIRSHAPGDQVTIAAELPTGGTKTFIFALDSAPALP
;
A
#
# COMPACT_ATOMS: atom_id res chain seq x y z
N GLY A 1 -13.77 5.08 18.55
CA GLY A 1 -13.22 6.40 18.19
C GLY A 1 -13.75 7.50 19.08
N SER A 2 -13.19 8.68 18.91
CA SER A 2 -13.65 9.90 19.60
C SER A 2 -13.76 11.07 18.59
N PRO A 3 -14.57 10.91 17.55
CA PRO A 3 -14.73 11.96 16.55
C PRO A 3 -15.35 13.21 17.20
N LEU A 4 -14.76 14.37 16.93
CA LEU A 4 -15.19 15.66 17.47
C LEU A 4 -15.24 15.69 19.02
N GLY A 5 -14.46 14.86 19.70
CA GLY A 5 -14.46 14.75 21.17
C GLY A 5 -15.58 13.88 21.74
N LEU A 6 -16.41 13.27 20.92
CA LEU A 6 -17.50 12.37 21.36
C LEU A 6 -16.92 10.97 21.60
N SER A 7 -16.61 10.67 22.86
CA SER A 7 -16.07 9.36 23.26
C SER A 7 -17.13 8.26 23.12
N GLY A 8 -16.66 7.03 22.81
CA GLY A 8 -17.54 5.86 22.67
C GLY A 8 -18.34 5.80 21.37
N THR A 9 -18.01 6.66 20.38
CA THR A 9 -18.67 6.63 19.08
C THR A 9 -18.37 5.35 18.33
N VAL A 10 -19.40 4.69 17.83
CA VAL A 10 -19.34 3.54 16.94
C VAL A 10 -20.05 3.91 15.63
N THR A 11 -19.43 3.61 14.51
CA THR A 11 -20.05 3.70 13.18
C THR A 11 -20.03 2.32 12.53
N SER A 12 -20.98 2.05 11.65
CA SER A 12 -21.07 0.79 10.93
C SER A 12 -21.20 1.01 9.43
N GLY A 13 -20.79 0.01 8.67
CA GLY A 13 -20.84 0.00 7.22
C GLY A 13 -20.40 -1.35 6.68
N ILE A 14 -20.01 -1.38 5.43
CA ILE A 14 -19.48 -2.58 4.76
C ILE A 14 -18.05 -2.34 4.27
N VAL A 15 -17.35 -3.41 3.95
CA VAL A 15 -16.12 -3.34 3.15
C VAL A 15 -16.52 -3.06 1.72
N SER A 16 -16.24 -1.86 1.25
CA SER A 16 -16.57 -1.42 -0.12
C SER A 16 -15.57 -1.92 -1.16
N ALA A 17 -14.30 -2.04 -0.77
CA ALA A 17 -13.24 -2.61 -1.60
C ALA A 17 -12.05 -3.06 -0.74
N LEU A 18 -11.29 -4.01 -1.28
CA LEU A 18 -9.96 -4.39 -0.78
C LEU A 18 -8.89 -3.92 -1.76
N ASN A 19 -7.65 -3.89 -1.27
CA ASN A 19 -6.47 -3.55 -2.07
C ASN A 19 -6.60 -2.19 -2.78
N ARG A 20 -7.13 -1.19 -2.05
CA ARG A 20 -7.20 0.19 -2.57
C ARG A 20 -5.85 0.88 -2.40
N PRO A 21 -5.21 1.27 -3.51
CA PRO A 21 -4.01 2.09 -3.41
C PRO A 21 -4.38 3.47 -2.92
N VAL A 22 -3.85 3.84 -1.76
CA VAL A 22 -4.03 5.17 -1.15
C VAL A 22 -2.67 5.79 -0.95
N THR A 23 -2.52 7.04 -1.40
CA THR A 23 -1.35 7.86 -1.15
C THR A 23 -1.69 8.91 -0.11
N THR A 24 -0.86 9.04 0.91
CA THR A 24 -1.00 10.06 1.96
C THR A 24 0.30 10.84 2.10
N GLY A 25 0.25 12.07 2.61
CA GLY A 25 1.43 12.91 2.79
C GLY A 25 1.58 13.99 1.71
N SER A 26 2.62 14.81 1.85
CA SER A 26 3.00 15.86 0.89
C SER A 26 4.05 15.35 -0.09
N THR A 27 4.29 16.09 -1.16
CA THR A 27 5.20 15.79 -2.29
C THR A 27 6.59 15.24 -1.93
N ASN A 28 7.07 15.44 -0.70
CA ASN A 28 8.39 14.96 -0.25
C ASN A 28 8.32 13.83 0.79
N ALA A 29 7.12 13.44 1.23
CA ALA A 29 6.91 12.42 2.26
C ALA A 29 5.66 11.58 1.94
N GLU A 30 5.53 11.13 0.71
CA GLU A 30 4.41 10.28 0.29
C GLU A 30 4.48 8.91 0.95
N SER A 31 3.41 8.56 1.65
CA SER A 31 3.18 7.22 2.18
C SER A 31 2.15 6.50 1.30
N TYR A 32 2.45 5.27 0.97
CA TYR A 32 1.61 4.44 0.12
C TYR A 32 1.04 3.30 0.95
N MET A 33 -0.25 3.10 0.87
CA MET A 33 -0.99 2.13 1.67
C MET A 33 -1.88 1.27 0.78
N ASP A 34 -1.87 -0.05 0.99
CA ASP A 34 -2.85 -0.98 0.44
C ASP A 34 -4.03 -1.04 1.41
N ALA A 35 -5.09 -0.27 1.15
CA ALA A 35 -6.13 -0.01 2.13
C ALA A 35 -7.35 -0.91 1.97
N ILE A 36 -8.01 -1.18 3.10
CA ILE A 36 -9.42 -1.60 3.15
C ILE A 36 -10.26 -0.34 3.02
N GLN A 37 -11.12 -0.29 2.00
CA GLN A 37 -12.12 0.77 1.86
C GLN A 37 -13.43 0.37 2.53
N THR A 38 -14.03 1.29 3.28
CA THR A 38 -15.34 1.12 3.93
C THR A 38 -16.20 2.36 3.73
N ASP A 39 -17.51 2.18 3.72
CA ASP A 39 -18.50 3.28 3.75
C ASP A 39 -18.90 3.66 5.18
N ALA A 40 -18.44 2.94 6.19
CA ALA A 40 -18.58 3.38 7.58
C ALA A 40 -18.02 4.81 7.74
N ALA A 41 -18.73 5.64 8.50
CA ALA A 41 -18.35 7.04 8.67
C ALA A 41 -17.02 7.18 9.44
N ILE A 42 -15.92 7.30 8.71
CA ILE A 42 -14.59 7.58 9.26
C ILE A 42 -14.38 9.09 9.21
N ASN A 43 -14.23 9.71 10.37
CA ASN A 43 -14.02 11.14 10.56
C ASN A 43 -12.75 11.37 11.40
N PRO A 44 -12.21 12.61 11.42
CA PRO A 44 -11.14 12.97 12.34
C PRO A 44 -11.50 12.61 13.79
N GLY A 45 -10.61 11.89 14.49
CA GLY A 45 -10.85 11.28 15.79
C GLY A 45 -11.15 9.78 15.77
N ASN A 46 -11.43 9.19 14.58
CA ASN A 46 -11.50 7.74 14.39
C ASN A 46 -10.14 7.15 13.98
N SER A 47 -9.20 7.95 13.48
CA SER A 47 -7.85 7.51 13.10
C SER A 47 -7.13 6.88 14.29
N GLY A 48 -6.46 5.75 14.05
CA GLY A 48 -5.82 4.94 15.08
C GLY A 48 -6.78 4.01 15.82
N GLY A 49 -8.10 4.19 15.69
CA GLY A 49 -9.11 3.27 16.19
C GLY A 49 -9.24 2.02 15.31
N PRO A 50 -9.80 0.93 15.85
CA PRO A 50 -9.95 -0.32 15.11
C PRO A 50 -11.12 -0.27 14.13
N LEU A 51 -10.93 -0.90 12.95
CA LEU A 51 -12.00 -1.45 12.13
C LEU A 51 -12.21 -2.89 12.59
N VAL A 52 -13.42 -3.22 12.98
CA VAL A 52 -13.75 -4.57 13.50
C VAL A 52 -14.80 -5.24 12.63
N ASP A 53 -14.76 -6.57 12.57
CA ASP A 53 -15.82 -7.34 11.95
C ASP A 53 -17.02 -7.56 12.91
N SER A 54 -18.05 -8.25 12.44
CA SER A 54 -19.26 -8.57 13.23
C SER A 54 -19.02 -9.46 14.44
N GLN A 55 -17.84 -10.08 14.55
CA GLN A 55 -17.42 -10.90 15.69
C GLN A 55 -16.52 -10.14 16.66
N GLY A 56 -16.28 -8.84 16.43
CA GLY A 56 -15.42 -8.01 17.26
C GLY A 56 -13.92 -8.20 17.01
N ARG A 57 -13.52 -8.92 15.96
CA ARG A 57 -12.10 -9.10 15.61
C ARG A 57 -11.60 -7.89 14.84
N ILE A 58 -10.41 -7.41 15.16
CA ILE A 58 -9.77 -6.30 14.46
C ILE A 58 -9.35 -6.77 13.06
N VAL A 59 -9.85 -6.11 12.02
CA VAL A 59 -9.51 -6.36 10.62
C VAL A 59 -8.68 -5.22 10.01
N GLY A 60 -8.64 -4.05 10.68
CA GLY A 60 -7.85 -2.91 10.23
C GLY A 60 -7.70 -1.83 11.30
N VAL A 61 -6.80 -0.88 11.02
CA VAL A 61 -6.60 0.33 11.81
C VAL A 61 -7.05 1.52 10.95
N ASN A 62 -8.04 2.27 11.44
CA ASN A 62 -8.61 3.40 10.69
C ASN A 62 -7.57 4.49 10.44
N SER A 63 -7.55 4.99 9.20
CA SER A 63 -6.76 6.13 8.79
C SER A 63 -7.71 7.14 8.15
N ALA A 64 -7.95 8.26 8.81
CA ALA A 64 -8.95 9.25 8.38
C ALA A 64 -8.48 10.11 7.19
N ILE A 65 -7.42 9.75 6.50
CA ILE A 65 -6.84 10.58 5.46
C ILE A 65 -6.76 9.79 4.17
N ALA A 66 -7.84 9.83 3.39
CA ALA A 66 -7.69 9.80 1.96
C ALA A 66 -8.11 11.16 1.43
N THR A 67 -7.18 12.04 1.29
CA THR A 67 -7.37 13.23 0.47
C THR A 67 -7.29 12.79 -0.99
N LEU A 68 -8.42 12.52 -1.58
CA LEU A 68 -8.60 12.53 -3.02
C LEU A 68 -8.45 13.99 -3.49
N GLY A 69 -7.20 14.48 -3.57
CA GLY A 69 -6.90 15.85 -4.02
C GLY A 69 -7.15 16.93 -2.96
N SER A 70 -6.42 18.02 -3.09
CA SER A 70 -6.35 19.18 -2.19
C SER A 70 -7.64 20.01 -2.04
N SER A 71 -8.82 19.49 -2.33
CA SER A 71 -10.08 20.25 -2.33
C SER A 71 -11.15 19.76 -1.37
N PHE A 72 -10.90 18.70 -0.60
CA PHE A 72 -11.85 18.25 0.42
C PHE A 72 -11.47 18.81 1.79
N SER A 73 -11.80 20.08 2.01
CA SER A 73 -11.89 20.66 3.35
C SER A 73 -12.96 19.89 4.14
N ALA A 74 -12.50 19.18 5.12
CA ALA A 74 -13.08 18.76 6.41
C ALA A 74 -14.57 18.99 6.66
N THR A 75 -15.48 18.42 5.91
CA THR A 75 -16.91 18.43 6.24
C THR A 75 -17.49 17.03 6.40
N GLY A 76 -16.80 16.16 7.16
CA GLY A 76 -17.34 14.84 7.52
C GLY A 76 -17.09 13.73 6.47
N SER A 77 -17.44 12.52 6.85
CA SER A 77 -17.32 11.35 5.98
C SER A 77 -18.31 11.43 4.82
N ILE A 78 -17.80 11.21 3.63
CA ILE A 78 -18.60 11.10 2.37
C ILE A 78 -18.85 9.63 1.98
N GLY A 79 -18.67 8.67 2.91
CA GLY A 79 -18.79 7.25 2.63
C GLY A 79 -17.51 6.64 2.01
N LEU A 80 -16.39 7.32 2.14
CA LEU A 80 -15.07 6.85 1.70
C LEU A 80 -14.10 6.84 2.89
N GLY A 81 -14.15 5.77 3.67
CA GLY A 81 -13.23 5.50 4.76
C GLY A 81 -12.14 4.53 4.33
N PHE A 82 -10.95 4.65 4.94
CA PHE A 82 -9.82 3.77 4.65
C PHE A 82 -9.17 3.28 5.94
N SER A 83 -8.79 2.00 5.93
CA SER A 83 -8.10 1.38 7.06
C SER A 83 -6.90 0.60 6.58
N ILE A 84 -5.82 0.65 7.36
CA ILE A 84 -4.62 -0.17 7.17
C ILE A 84 -5.02 -1.61 7.52
N PRO A 85 -4.78 -2.61 6.66
CA PRO A 85 -5.04 -4.01 6.99
C PRO A 85 -4.32 -4.44 8.26
N PHE A 86 -5.01 -5.18 9.14
CA PHE A 86 -4.48 -5.51 10.46
C PHE A 86 -3.21 -6.36 10.41
N ASN A 87 -3.09 -7.27 9.45
CA ASN A 87 -1.87 -8.07 9.27
C ASN A 87 -0.62 -7.19 9.03
N GLN A 88 -0.76 -6.11 8.26
CA GLN A 88 0.33 -5.15 8.04
C GLN A 88 0.61 -4.33 9.31
N ALA A 89 -0.44 -3.85 9.97
CA ALA A 89 -0.29 -3.08 11.21
C ALA A 89 0.36 -3.94 12.31
N GLN A 90 -0.06 -5.20 12.47
CA GLN A 90 0.50 -6.15 13.43
C GLN A 90 1.98 -6.39 13.17
N ARG A 91 2.38 -6.75 11.94
CA ARG A 91 3.78 -6.99 11.59
C ARG A 91 4.67 -5.80 11.97
N ILE A 92 4.26 -4.58 11.59
CA ILE A 92 5.03 -3.36 11.88
C ILE A 92 5.09 -3.11 13.39
N SER A 93 3.99 -3.31 14.11
CA SER A 93 3.96 -3.18 15.57
C SER A 93 4.88 -4.16 16.27
N ASP A 94 4.87 -5.43 15.83
CA ASP A 94 5.74 -6.47 16.38
C ASP A 94 7.23 -6.13 16.16
N GLU A 95 7.59 -5.64 14.96
CA GLU A 95 8.96 -5.18 14.68
C GLU A 95 9.36 -4.00 15.59
N LEU A 96 8.47 -3.01 15.76
CA LEU A 96 8.72 -1.84 16.61
C LEU A 96 8.88 -2.22 18.08
N ILE A 97 8.04 -3.13 18.58
CA ILE A 97 8.12 -3.63 19.97
C ILE A 97 9.44 -4.39 20.18
N ALA A 98 9.81 -5.23 19.22
CA ALA A 98 11.01 -6.08 19.36
C ALA A 98 12.32 -5.32 19.18
N THR A 99 12.37 -4.31 18.30
CA THR A 99 13.64 -3.72 17.84
C THR A 99 13.69 -2.20 17.91
N GLY A 100 12.56 -1.53 18.15
CA GLY A 100 12.43 -0.07 18.06
C GLY A 100 12.46 0.46 16.64
N LYS A 101 12.48 -0.39 15.62
CA LYS A 101 12.59 -0.01 14.20
C LYS A 101 11.68 -0.87 13.37
N SER A 102 11.17 -0.32 12.27
CA SER A 102 10.40 -1.08 11.29
C SER A 102 11.12 -1.18 9.95
N THR A 103 10.75 -2.20 9.19
CA THR A 103 11.30 -2.48 7.86
C THR A 103 10.21 -2.40 6.79
N LYS A 104 10.64 -2.17 5.55
CA LYS A 104 9.77 -2.22 4.37
C LYS A 104 10.35 -3.17 3.32
N PRO A 105 9.49 -3.86 2.56
CA PRO A 105 9.93 -4.70 1.46
C PRO A 105 10.55 -3.86 0.35
N LEU A 106 11.60 -4.38 -0.28
CA LEU A 106 12.34 -3.71 -1.33
C LEU A 106 12.57 -4.67 -2.51
N VAL A 107 12.12 -4.26 -3.69
CA VAL A 107 12.41 -4.95 -4.96
C VAL A 107 13.73 -4.46 -5.57
N GLY A 108 14.06 -3.20 -5.38
CA GLY A 108 15.21 -2.54 -6.01
C GLY A 108 14.90 -2.04 -7.42
N ILE A 109 13.67 -1.58 -7.64
CA ILE A 109 13.21 -0.97 -8.90
C ILE A 109 12.86 0.50 -8.64
N SER A 110 13.19 1.38 -9.58
CA SER A 110 12.53 2.67 -9.74
C SER A 110 11.61 2.64 -10.94
N PHE A 111 10.43 3.22 -10.79
CA PHE A 111 9.45 3.32 -11.86
C PHE A 111 9.51 4.67 -12.57
N ASP A 112 9.13 4.67 -13.83
CA ASP A 112 9.02 5.87 -14.65
C ASP A 112 7.70 6.59 -14.35
N ASN A 113 7.81 7.76 -13.73
CA ASN A 113 6.66 8.59 -13.37
C ASN A 113 6.03 9.34 -14.56
N THR A 114 6.65 9.29 -15.72
CA THR A 114 6.14 9.90 -16.97
C THR A 114 5.39 8.91 -17.85
N TYR A 115 5.44 7.61 -17.50
CA TYR A 115 4.76 6.59 -18.28
C TYR A 115 3.25 6.65 -18.08
N THR A 116 2.50 6.82 -19.15
CA THR A 116 1.03 6.97 -19.15
C THR A 116 0.28 5.72 -19.65
N GLY A 117 1.00 4.67 -20.05
CA GLY A 117 0.38 3.40 -20.44
C GLY A 117 -0.08 2.57 -19.24
N VAL A 118 -0.85 1.51 -19.52
CA VAL A 118 -1.29 0.57 -18.46
C VAL A 118 -0.11 -0.28 -17.97
N GLY A 119 0.11 -0.27 -16.66
CA GLY A 119 1.22 -0.95 -15.99
C GLY A 119 2.23 0.04 -15.40
N ALA A 120 3.32 -0.46 -14.86
CA ALA A 120 4.39 0.36 -14.28
C ALA A 120 5.71 0.09 -15.02
N ARG A 121 6.23 1.09 -15.74
CA ARG A 121 7.47 0.96 -16.50
C ARG A 121 8.68 1.08 -15.58
N VAL A 122 9.60 0.13 -15.70
CA VAL A 122 10.87 0.13 -14.96
C VAL A 122 11.81 1.16 -15.57
N ALA A 123 12.16 2.18 -14.78
CA ALA A 123 13.11 3.23 -15.14
C ALA A 123 14.55 2.90 -14.69
N GLY A 124 14.70 2.15 -13.60
CA GLY A 124 16.00 1.80 -13.07
C GLY A 124 15.97 0.54 -12.22
N ILE A 125 17.13 -0.12 -12.14
CA ILE A 125 17.38 -1.31 -11.30
C ILE A 125 18.54 -0.96 -10.36
N THR A 126 18.34 -1.22 -9.08
CA THR A 126 19.38 -1.03 -8.06
C THR A 126 20.28 -2.27 -8.00
N ALA A 127 21.58 -2.04 -8.17
CA ALA A 127 22.59 -3.12 -8.14
C ALA A 127 22.56 -3.89 -6.79
N GLY A 128 22.72 -5.21 -6.86
CA GLY A 128 22.70 -6.12 -5.73
C GLY A 128 21.33 -6.40 -5.12
N LYS A 129 20.24 -5.79 -5.65
CA LYS A 129 18.90 -5.98 -5.11
C LYS A 129 18.12 -7.09 -5.83
N ALA A 130 16.98 -7.46 -5.25
CA ALA A 130 16.17 -8.59 -5.66
C ALA A 130 15.83 -8.60 -7.16
N ALA A 131 15.44 -7.46 -7.73
CA ALA A 131 15.12 -7.34 -9.14
C ALA A 131 16.29 -7.64 -10.06
N GLU A 132 17.49 -7.15 -9.73
CA GLU A 132 18.70 -7.45 -10.53
C GLU A 132 19.04 -8.94 -10.45
N ARG A 133 19.04 -9.52 -9.24
CA ARG A 133 19.30 -10.97 -9.05
C ARG A 133 18.30 -11.85 -9.78
N ALA A 134 17.06 -11.38 -9.93
CA ALA A 134 16.01 -12.05 -10.70
C ALA A 134 16.15 -11.85 -12.23
N GLY A 135 17.10 -11.03 -12.68
CA GLY A 135 17.31 -10.74 -14.10
C GLY A 135 16.27 -9.82 -14.72
N MET A 136 15.67 -8.94 -13.90
CA MET A 136 14.84 -7.84 -14.42
C MET A 136 15.71 -6.77 -15.08
N SER A 137 15.15 -6.01 -15.99
CA SER A 137 15.87 -4.95 -16.73
C SER A 137 15.03 -3.69 -16.86
N VAL A 138 15.70 -2.59 -17.14
CA VAL A 138 15.06 -1.32 -17.48
C VAL A 138 14.23 -1.47 -18.75
N GLY A 139 13.10 -0.76 -18.82
CA GLY A 139 12.16 -0.80 -19.93
C GLY A 139 11.07 -1.86 -19.85
N LEU A 140 11.16 -2.81 -18.91
CA LEU A 140 10.06 -3.74 -18.62
C LEU A 140 8.83 -2.96 -18.14
N ILE A 141 7.62 -3.43 -18.52
CA ILE A 141 6.37 -2.87 -18.02
C ILE A 141 5.72 -3.93 -17.12
N VAL A 142 5.70 -3.69 -15.81
CA VAL A 142 5.06 -4.57 -14.84
C VAL A 142 3.55 -4.56 -15.08
N LYS A 143 2.98 -5.72 -15.36
CA LYS A 143 1.55 -5.91 -15.64
C LYS A 143 0.79 -6.55 -14.49
N THR A 144 1.43 -7.48 -13.78
CA THR A 144 0.83 -8.10 -12.59
C THR A 144 1.87 -8.33 -11.51
N ILE A 145 1.43 -8.27 -10.25
CA ILE A 145 2.18 -8.70 -9.07
C ILE A 145 1.27 -9.67 -8.31
N ASP A 146 1.70 -10.93 -8.15
CA ASP A 146 0.93 -12.04 -7.56
C ASP A 146 -0.47 -12.19 -8.16
N GLY A 147 -0.56 -12.05 -9.49
CA GLY A 147 -1.82 -12.10 -10.22
C GLY A 147 -2.67 -10.83 -10.17
N PHE A 148 -2.36 -9.86 -9.30
CA PHE A 148 -3.05 -8.58 -9.27
C PHE A 148 -2.61 -7.69 -10.42
N LYS A 149 -3.57 -7.16 -11.16
CA LYS A 149 -3.33 -6.27 -12.28
C LYS A 149 -2.77 -4.93 -11.82
N ILE A 150 -1.69 -4.50 -12.46
CA ILE A 150 -1.04 -3.22 -12.22
C ILE A 150 -1.51 -2.24 -13.30
N TYR A 151 -2.08 -1.13 -12.86
CA TYR A 151 -2.60 -0.09 -13.75
C TYR A 151 -1.61 1.06 -13.96
N ASP A 152 -0.83 1.37 -12.91
CA ASP A 152 0.11 2.48 -12.85
C ASP A 152 1.22 2.21 -11.82
N LEU A 153 2.14 3.16 -11.67
CA LEU A 153 3.25 3.07 -10.72
C LEU A 153 2.78 3.03 -9.26
N ILE A 154 1.68 3.74 -8.93
CA ILE A 154 1.18 3.79 -7.54
C ILE A 154 0.66 2.41 -7.14
N THR A 155 -0.14 1.79 -8.01
CA THR A 155 -0.62 0.42 -7.81
C THR A 155 0.54 -0.56 -7.62
N ALA A 156 1.62 -0.44 -8.41
CA ALA A 156 2.80 -1.30 -8.27
C ALA A 156 3.51 -1.10 -6.93
N ILE A 157 3.74 0.15 -6.52
CA ILE A 157 4.40 0.48 -5.25
C ILE A 157 3.58 -0.04 -4.07
N VAL A 158 2.28 0.24 -4.06
CA VAL A 158 1.36 -0.18 -3.01
C VAL A 158 1.34 -1.70 -2.90
N ARG A 159 1.24 -2.40 -4.04
CA ARG A 159 1.24 -3.85 -4.06
C ARG A 159 2.53 -4.47 -3.53
N ILE A 160 3.68 -3.91 -3.86
CA ILE A 160 4.97 -4.34 -3.28
C ILE A 160 4.97 -4.10 -1.77
N ARG A 161 4.52 -2.92 -1.32
CA ARG A 161 4.55 -2.54 0.10
C ARG A 161 3.56 -3.30 0.98
N SER A 162 2.57 -3.98 0.41
CA SER A 162 1.64 -4.84 1.16
C SER A 162 2.30 -6.14 1.66
N HIS A 163 3.48 -6.49 1.14
CA HIS A 163 4.25 -7.65 1.55
C HIS A 163 5.15 -7.36 2.76
N ALA A 164 5.70 -8.43 3.34
CA ALA A 164 6.79 -8.36 4.28
C ALA A 164 8.15 -8.51 3.57
N PRO A 165 9.26 -7.98 4.13
CA PRO A 165 10.59 -8.38 3.70
C PRO A 165 10.76 -9.90 3.79
N GLY A 166 11.35 -10.49 2.75
CA GLY A 166 11.53 -11.94 2.62
C GLY A 166 10.37 -12.68 1.95
N ASP A 167 9.19 -12.05 1.80
CA ASP A 167 8.09 -12.66 1.06
C ASP A 167 8.49 -12.90 -0.39
N GLN A 168 8.06 -14.04 -0.94
CA GLN A 168 8.21 -14.34 -2.35
C GLN A 168 7.12 -13.61 -3.14
N VAL A 169 7.52 -12.94 -4.22
CA VAL A 169 6.61 -12.27 -5.14
C VAL A 169 6.75 -12.83 -6.55
N THR A 170 5.64 -12.83 -7.29
CA THR A 170 5.58 -13.20 -8.69
C THR A 170 5.22 -11.96 -9.52
N ILE A 171 6.16 -11.47 -10.31
CA ILE A 171 5.97 -10.30 -11.18
C ILE A 171 5.91 -10.76 -12.63
N ALA A 172 4.78 -10.51 -13.31
CA ALA A 172 4.72 -10.64 -14.75
C ALA A 172 4.89 -9.28 -15.42
N ALA A 173 5.86 -9.19 -16.31
CA ALA A 173 6.19 -7.95 -17.02
C ALA A 173 6.27 -8.18 -18.53
N GLU A 174 5.81 -7.16 -19.26
CA GLU A 174 5.94 -7.09 -20.72
C GLU A 174 7.35 -6.63 -21.10
N LEU A 175 7.94 -7.31 -22.06
CA LEU A 175 9.27 -7.02 -22.58
C LEU A 175 9.19 -5.88 -23.60
N PRO A 176 10.24 -5.01 -23.71
CA PRO A 176 10.30 -3.99 -24.76
C PRO A 176 10.23 -4.54 -26.19
N THR A 177 10.64 -5.79 -26.36
CA THR A 177 10.60 -6.52 -27.65
C THR A 177 9.27 -7.23 -27.92
N GLY A 178 8.30 -7.09 -27.01
CA GLY A 178 7.04 -7.81 -27.03
C GLY A 178 7.12 -9.14 -26.26
N GLY A 179 5.95 -9.63 -25.86
CA GLY A 179 5.81 -10.83 -25.04
C GLY A 179 5.91 -10.54 -23.53
N THR A 180 5.58 -11.54 -22.72
CA THR A 180 5.56 -11.43 -21.26
C THR A 180 6.56 -12.40 -20.65
N LYS A 181 7.27 -11.94 -19.62
CA LYS A 181 8.16 -12.77 -18.79
C LYS A 181 7.74 -12.68 -17.33
N THR A 182 7.80 -13.82 -16.66
CA THR A 182 7.52 -13.92 -15.22
C THR A 182 8.82 -14.01 -14.44
N PHE A 183 8.89 -13.26 -13.35
CA PHE A 183 10.01 -13.23 -12.41
C PHE A 183 9.47 -13.63 -11.03
N ILE A 184 10.17 -14.55 -10.36
CA ILE A 184 9.81 -15.02 -9.02
C ILE A 184 11.04 -14.85 -8.13
N PHE A 185 10.91 -14.09 -7.04
CA PHE A 185 12.02 -13.83 -6.12
C PHE A 185 11.52 -13.36 -4.76
N ALA A 186 12.39 -13.49 -3.75
CA ALA A 186 12.13 -12.95 -2.42
C ALA A 186 12.48 -11.47 -2.35
N LEU A 187 11.65 -10.69 -1.66
CA LEU A 187 11.86 -9.26 -1.43
C LEU A 187 13.00 -9.02 -0.45
N ASP A 188 13.84 -8.04 -0.76
CA ASP A 188 14.84 -7.54 0.19
C ASP A 188 14.17 -6.71 1.31
N SER A 189 14.95 -6.40 2.33
CA SER A 189 14.57 -5.50 3.41
C SER A 189 15.24 -4.14 3.23
N ALA A 190 14.53 -3.08 3.56
CA ALA A 190 15.08 -1.75 3.75
C ALA A 190 14.50 -1.15 5.05
N PRO A 191 15.23 -0.27 5.74
CA PRO A 191 14.65 0.49 6.85
C PRO A 191 13.40 1.25 6.36
N ALA A 192 12.32 1.22 7.14
CA ALA A 192 11.28 2.20 6.97
C ALA A 192 11.83 3.56 7.42
N LEU A 193 11.49 4.63 6.71
CA LEU A 193 11.86 5.98 7.15
C LEU A 193 11.19 6.24 8.50
N PRO A 194 11.88 6.96 9.42
CA PRO A 194 11.31 7.35 10.69
C PRO A 194 10.08 8.24 10.54
#